data_dc6a4f2a386ebd7227b5f6f15d323af0
#
_entry.id   dc6a4f2a386ebd7227b5f6f15d323af0
#
_cell.length_a   1.000
_cell.length_b   1.000
_cell.length_c   1.000
_cell.angle_alpha   90.00
_cell.angle_beta   90.00
_cell.angle_gamma   90.00
#
_symmetry.space_group_name_H-M   'P 1'
#
loop_
_entity.id
_entity.type
_entity.pdbx_description
1 polymer ?
#
loop_
_entity_poly.entity_id
_entity_poly.type
_entity_poly.pdbx_seq_one_letter_code
_entity_poly.pdbx_strand_id
1 'polypeptide(L)'
;MRESPKRQSTLVSAPPDGKTDGKGDLLMFDEIHEECGIFGVYSPENSTSVVGDTYMALYALQHRGQESCGIAVNDDGIINSYRDLGLVPDIFNQRVLDKLGSGRMAVGHVLYGAKNPERSDAQPLVVCHLKGTMALAHNGALVNALELKEELELKGAIFHSNSDAEIISHVIINERLATNSIEEAIDRAMDKMHGAYSMVIMSPQKLIAVR
;
A
#
# COMPACT_ATOMS: atom_id res chain seq x y z
N MET A 1 -18.88 -18.50 42.65
CA MET A 1 -19.29 -17.09 42.58
C MET A 1 -18.05 -16.23 42.66
N ARG A 2 -17.59 -15.68 41.54
CA ARG A 2 -16.51 -14.69 41.47
C ARG A 2 -17.10 -13.46 40.80
N GLU A 3 -17.11 -12.37 41.54
CA GLU A 3 -17.62 -11.06 41.09
C GLU A 3 -16.71 -10.44 40.06
N SER A 4 -17.31 -9.85 39.02
CA SER A 4 -16.66 -9.08 37.98
C SER A 4 -16.37 -7.65 38.44
N PRO A 5 -15.23 -7.01 38.11
CA PRO A 5 -14.96 -5.66 38.51
C PRO A 5 -15.74 -4.67 37.64
N LYS A 6 -16.41 -3.73 38.30
CA LYS A 6 -17.14 -2.60 37.73
C LYS A 6 -16.15 -1.62 37.07
N ARG A 7 -16.39 -1.27 35.79
CA ARG A 7 -15.75 -0.14 35.13
C ARG A 7 -16.23 1.17 35.73
N GLN A 8 -15.32 1.93 36.32
CA GLN A 8 -15.56 3.33 36.69
C GLN A 8 -15.37 4.20 35.45
N SER A 9 -16.45 4.89 35.04
CA SER A 9 -16.41 5.97 34.05
C SER A 9 -15.93 7.24 34.75
N THR A 10 -14.74 7.73 34.41
CA THR A 10 -14.26 9.02 34.84
C THR A 10 -14.79 10.09 33.87
N LEU A 11 -15.78 10.85 34.34
CA LEU A 11 -16.21 12.09 33.68
C LEU A 11 -15.13 13.14 33.91
N VAL A 12 -14.47 13.58 32.85
CA VAL A 12 -13.58 14.76 32.87
C VAL A 12 -14.47 15.99 32.65
N SER A 13 -14.61 16.79 33.69
CA SER A 13 -15.26 18.10 33.67
C SER A 13 -14.39 19.11 32.94
N ALA A 14 -15.02 19.92 32.07
CA ALA A 14 -14.39 21.05 31.39
C ALA A 14 -13.91 22.11 32.39
N PRO A 15 -12.76 22.78 32.12
CA PRO A 15 -12.31 23.89 32.94
C PRO A 15 -13.08 25.19 32.64
N PRO A 16 -13.22 26.11 33.62
CA PRO A 16 -13.90 27.37 33.43
C PRO A 16 -12.99 28.43 32.79
N ASP A 17 -13.60 29.20 31.93
CA ASP A 17 -13.30 30.55 31.44
C ASP A 17 -11.88 31.14 31.49
N GLY A 18 -11.37 31.37 30.28
CA GLY A 18 -10.87 32.65 29.83
C GLY A 18 -9.61 33.24 30.44
N LYS A 19 -8.48 33.06 29.74
CA LYS A 19 -7.54 34.16 29.40
C LYS A 19 -6.67 33.70 28.25
N THR A 20 -6.78 34.41 27.12
CA THR A 20 -5.90 34.26 25.96
C THR A 20 -4.59 34.98 26.21
N ASP A 21 -3.48 34.25 26.34
CA ASP A 21 -2.17 34.73 26.10
C ASP A 21 -1.69 34.20 24.74
N GLY A 22 -1.41 35.17 23.85
CA GLY A 22 -1.12 34.92 22.45
C GLY A 22 0.17 34.15 22.22
N LYS A 23 0.02 32.90 21.99
CA LYS A 23 0.75 31.94 21.16
C LYS A 23 0.07 30.58 21.40
N GLY A 24 -1.11 30.45 20.85
CA GLY A 24 -1.83 29.18 20.84
C GLY A 24 -1.20 28.29 19.78
N ASP A 25 -0.27 27.44 20.15
CA ASP A 25 -0.15 26.15 19.48
C ASP A 25 -1.45 25.41 19.74
N LEU A 26 -2.40 25.60 18.81
CA LEU A 26 -3.53 24.69 18.68
C LEU A 26 -2.88 23.32 18.45
N LEU A 27 -2.96 22.44 19.45
CA LEU A 27 -2.81 21.02 19.22
C LEU A 27 -3.92 20.68 18.23
N MET A 28 -3.62 20.79 16.94
CA MET A 28 -4.38 20.13 15.91
C MET A 28 -4.32 18.64 16.31
N PHE A 29 -5.43 18.13 16.80
CA PHE A 29 -5.65 16.69 16.68
C PHE A 29 -5.55 16.46 15.18
N ASP A 30 -4.47 15.81 14.74
CA ASP A 30 -4.37 15.30 13.40
C ASP A 30 -5.66 14.52 13.17
N GLU A 31 -6.54 15.06 12.32
CA GLU A 31 -7.70 14.31 11.87
C GLU A 31 -7.12 13.00 11.32
N ILE A 32 -7.66 11.88 11.76
CA ILE A 32 -7.29 10.57 11.23
C ILE A 32 -7.68 10.59 9.76
N HIS A 33 -6.77 10.98 8.90
CA HIS A 33 -6.96 10.96 7.46
C HIS A 33 -6.99 9.49 7.03
N GLU A 34 -8.06 9.10 6.35
CA GLU A 34 -8.13 7.78 5.73
C GLU A 34 -7.16 7.78 4.55
N GLU A 35 -5.99 7.19 4.76
CA GLU A 35 -4.91 7.14 3.79
C GLU A 35 -5.07 5.92 2.90
N CYS A 36 -4.96 6.13 1.58
CA CYS A 36 -4.86 5.11 0.53
C CYS A 36 -5.96 4.03 0.53
N GLY A 37 -6.13 3.37 -0.58
CA GLY A 37 -6.93 2.16 -0.72
C GLY A 37 -6.16 1.10 -1.48
N ILE A 38 -6.15 -0.13 -0.97
CA ILE A 38 -5.55 -1.28 -1.63
C ILE A 38 -6.62 -2.34 -1.91
N PHE A 39 -6.46 -3.01 -3.03
CA PHE A 39 -7.36 -4.09 -3.44
C PHE A 39 -6.56 -5.21 -4.08
N GLY A 40 -6.95 -6.46 -3.80
CA GLY A 40 -6.40 -7.64 -4.44
C GLY A 40 -7.50 -8.64 -4.77
N VAL A 41 -7.46 -9.23 -5.95
CA VAL A 41 -8.42 -10.23 -6.39
C VAL A 41 -7.73 -11.42 -7.04
N TYR A 42 -8.24 -12.61 -6.74
CA TYR A 42 -7.88 -13.87 -7.39
C TYR A 42 -9.13 -14.58 -7.86
N SER A 43 -9.20 -14.90 -9.16
CA SER A 43 -10.28 -15.66 -9.79
C SER A 43 -9.73 -16.98 -10.34
N PRO A 44 -9.90 -18.12 -9.61
CA PRO A 44 -9.32 -19.41 -10.01
C PRO A 44 -9.87 -19.94 -11.34
N GLU A 45 -11.12 -19.65 -11.65
CA GLU A 45 -11.85 -20.20 -12.81
C GLU A 45 -11.94 -19.23 -13.99
N ASN A 46 -11.31 -18.05 -13.93
CA ASN A 46 -11.51 -16.97 -14.92
C ASN A 46 -13.00 -16.61 -15.11
N SER A 47 -13.81 -16.81 -14.06
CA SER A 47 -15.26 -16.61 -14.11
C SER A 47 -15.65 -15.13 -14.12
N THR A 48 -14.74 -14.25 -13.72
CA THR A 48 -14.92 -12.80 -13.68
C THR A 48 -13.72 -12.08 -14.31
N SER A 49 -13.93 -10.85 -14.73
CA SER A 49 -12.83 -9.99 -15.19
C SER A 49 -12.12 -9.38 -14.00
N VAL A 50 -10.97 -9.94 -13.57
CA VAL A 50 -10.18 -9.37 -12.47
C VAL A 50 -9.80 -7.91 -12.72
N VAL A 51 -9.63 -7.50 -13.98
CA VAL A 51 -9.40 -6.11 -14.37
C VAL A 51 -10.60 -5.24 -14.06
N GLY A 52 -11.79 -5.68 -14.51
CA GLY A 52 -13.06 -4.99 -14.25
C GLY A 52 -13.40 -4.92 -12.78
N ASP A 53 -13.23 -6.02 -12.05
CA ASP A 53 -13.46 -6.09 -10.61
C ASP A 53 -12.51 -5.13 -9.86
N THR A 54 -11.24 -5.07 -10.26
CA THR A 54 -10.26 -4.15 -9.66
C THR A 54 -10.61 -2.70 -9.97
N TYR A 55 -10.99 -2.39 -11.22
CA TYR A 55 -11.43 -1.04 -11.58
C TYR A 55 -12.63 -0.59 -10.72
N MET A 56 -13.66 -1.44 -10.58
CA MET A 56 -14.84 -1.13 -9.78
C MET A 56 -14.50 -0.99 -8.29
N ALA A 57 -13.61 -1.82 -7.77
CA ALA A 57 -13.15 -1.72 -6.40
C ALA A 57 -12.39 -0.42 -6.13
N LEU A 58 -11.47 -0.03 -7.04
CA LEU A 58 -10.74 1.23 -6.91
C LEU A 58 -11.66 2.45 -7.05
N TYR A 59 -12.65 2.38 -7.94
CA TYR A 59 -13.67 3.42 -8.06
C TYR A 59 -14.46 3.57 -6.76
N ALA A 60 -14.84 2.48 -6.11
CA ALA A 60 -15.50 2.51 -4.80
C ALA A 60 -14.58 3.01 -3.68
N LEU A 61 -13.26 2.75 -3.77
CA LEU A 61 -12.24 3.22 -2.83
C LEU A 61 -11.73 4.65 -3.13
N GLN A 62 -12.21 5.32 -4.19
CA GLN A 62 -11.70 6.62 -4.64
C GLN A 62 -11.77 7.71 -3.55
N HIS A 63 -12.74 7.62 -2.63
CA HIS A 63 -12.84 8.54 -1.51
C HIS A 63 -11.65 8.46 -0.55
N ARG A 64 -10.88 7.36 -0.57
CA ARG A 64 -9.68 7.13 0.24
C ARG A 64 -8.38 7.61 -0.45
N GLY A 65 -8.40 7.89 -1.77
CA GLY A 65 -7.22 8.33 -2.48
C GLY A 65 -7.57 8.96 -3.82
N GLN A 66 -7.16 10.22 -4.04
CA GLN A 66 -7.51 11.01 -5.22
C GLN A 66 -6.30 11.53 -5.99
N GLU A 67 -5.08 11.20 -5.56
CA GLU A 67 -3.85 11.75 -6.13
C GLU A 67 -3.30 10.90 -7.28
N SER A 68 -3.32 9.59 -7.10
CA SER A 68 -2.92 8.64 -8.13
C SER A 68 -3.67 7.33 -7.97
N CYS A 69 -3.70 6.54 -9.02
CA CYS A 69 -4.21 5.19 -8.97
C CYS A 69 -3.45 4.28 -9.95
N GLY A 70 -3.54 2.96 -9.70
CA GLY A 70 -2.90 1.98 -10.55
C GLY A 70 -3.50 0.60 -10.41
N ILE A 71 -3.33 -0.20 -11.46
CA ILE A 71 -3.72 -1.60 -11.52
C ILE A 71 -2.54 -2.39 -12.09
N ALA A 72 -2.24 -3.51 -11.46
CA ALA A 72 -1.34 -4.54 -11.98
C ALA A 72 -2.12 -5.86 -12.11
N VAL A 73 -1.95 -6.54 -13.24
CA VAL A 73 -2.65 -7.79 -13.58
C VAL A 73 -1.62 -8.85 -13.92
N ASN A 74 -1.79 -10.04 -13.39
CA ASN A 74 -1.02 -11.20 -13.80
C ASN A 74 -1.74 -11.93 -14.92
N ASP A 75 -1.28 -11.70 -16.12
CA ASP A 75 -1.78 -12.35 -17.34
C ASP A 75 -0.82 -13.49 -17.73
N ASP A 76 -1.19 -14.70 -17.31
CA ASP A 76 -0.45 -15.96 -17.56
C ASP A 76 1.03 -15.91 -17.16
N GLY A 77 1.29 -15.31 -15.99
CA GLY A 77 2.65 -15.18 -15.42
C GLY A 77 3.39 -13.91 -15.82
N ILE A 78 2.84 -13.12 -16.73
CA ILE A 78 3.34 -11.79 -17.09
C ILE A 78 2.56 -10.74 -16.31
N ILE A 79 3.25 -9.88 -15.56
CA ILE A 79 2.62 -8.80 -14.83
C ILE A 79 2.57 -7.55 -15.69
N ASN A 80 1.38 -7.24 -16.21
CA ASN A 80 1.08 -5.99 -16.88
C ASN A 80 0.60 -4.96 -15.85
N SER A 81 1.01 -3.71 -15.97
CA SER A 81 0.57 -2.65 -15.07
C SER A 81 0.38 -1.33 -15.77
N TYR A 82 -0.56 -0.55 -15.25
CA TYR A 82 -0.73 0.85 -15.60
C TYR A 82 -1.04 1.65 -14.34
N ARG A 83 -0.35 2.77 -14.17
CA ARG A 83 -0.51 3.69 -13.05
C ARG A 83 -0.22 5.11 -13.49
N ASP A 84 -0.97 6.06 -12.96
CA ASP A 84 -0.78 7.48 -13.25
C ASP A 84 -1.39 8.36 -12.16
N LEU A 85 -1.09 9.67 -12.23
CA LEU A 85 -1.71 10.68 -11.38
C LEU A 85 -3.13 10.96 -11.84
N GLY A 86 -4.08 11.07 -10.91
CA GLY A 86 -5.47 11.41 -11.13
C GLY A 86 -6.46 10.36 -10.66
N LEU A 87 -7.73 10.58 -10.99
CA LEU A 87 -8.84 9.73 -10.55
C LEU A 87 -8.97 8.47 -11.42
N VAL A 88 -9.51 7.42 -10.84
CA VAL A 88 -9.72 6.12 -11.51
C VAL A 88 -10.44 6.26 -12.86
N PRO A 89 -11.58 7.00 -12.99
CA PRO A 89 -12.27 7.11 -14.26
C PRO A 89 -11.53 7.96 -15.30
N ASP A 90 -10.62 8.85 -14.88
CA ASP A 90 -9.87 9.69 -15.78
C ASP A 90 -8.69 8.91 -16.41
N ILE A 91 -8.11 7.99 -15.64
CA ILE A 91 -6.92 7.24 -16.02
C ILE A 91 -7.28 5.95 -16.77
N PHE A 92 -8.27 5.20 -16.27
CA PHE A 92 -8.63 3.90 -16.80
C PHE A 92 -9.79 3.97 -17.78
N ASN A 93 -9.48 4.29 -19.05
CA ASN A 93 -10.41 4.10 -20.15
C ASN A 93 -10.34 2.65 -20.68
N GLN A 94 -11.30 2.25 -21.52
CA GLN A 94 -11.39 0.89 -22.06
C GLN A 94 -10.09 0.43 -22.72
N ARG A 95 -9.41 1.29 -23.46
CA ARG A 95 -8.15 0.97 -24.14
C ARG A 95 -7.01 0.64 -23.15
N VAL A 96 -6.98 1.31 -22.00
CA VAL A 96 -6.00 1.03 -20.94
C VAL A 96 -6.33 -0.30 -20.27
N LEU A 97 -7.61 -0.53 -19.95
CA LEU A 97 -8.06 -1.78 -19.34
C LEU A 97 -7.77 -2.98 -20.24
N ASP A 98 -8.03 -2.88 -21.55
CA ASP A 98 -7.75 -3.94 -22.51
C ASP A 98 -6.26 -4.31 -22.59
N LYS A 99 -5.36 -3.34 -22.37
CA LYS A 99 -3.91 -3.58 -22.36
C LYS A 99 -3.40 -4.29 -21.10
N LEU A 100 -4.16 -4.29 -20.03
CA LEU A 100 -3.79 -4.98 -18.80
C LEU A 100 -3.95 -6.51 -18.92
N GLY A 101 -4.72 -6.98 -19.92
CA GLY A 101 -4.93 -8.40 -20.15
C GLY A 101 -6.13 -8.97 -19.41
N SER A 102 -6.21 -10.30 -19.35
CA SER A 102 -7.37 -11.02 -18.81
C SER A 102 -6.99 -12.08 -17.76
N GLY A 103 -5.91 -11.82 -17.02
CA GLY A 103 -5.35 -12.77 -16.07
C GLY A 103 -6.26 -13.15 -14.90
N ARG A 104 -5.72 -13.97 -13.98
CA ARG A 104 -6.48 -14.50 -12.83
C ARG A 104 -6.25 -13.73 -11.53
N MET A 105 -5.24 -12.88 -11.49
CA MET A 105 -4.90 -12.08 -10.30
C MET A 105 -4.71 -10.63 -10.68
N ALA A 106 -5.20 -9.74 -9.83
CA ALA A 106 -4.92 -8.33 -9.98
C ALA A 106 -4.74 -7.66 -8.61
N VAL A 107 -3.96 -6.58 -8.61
CA VAL A 107 -3.73 -5.71 -7.47
C VAL A 107 -4.00 -4.28 -7.91
N GLY A 108 -4.73 -3.54 -7.09
CA GLY A 108 -5.07 -2.14 -7.32
C GLY A 108 -4.73 -1.26 -6.14
N HIS A 109 -4.49 0.01 -6.41
CA HIS A 109 -4.16 1.03 -5.41
C HIS A 109 -4.74 2.39 -5.78
N VAL A 110 -5.18 3.15 -4.77
CA VAL A 110 -5.45 4.59 -4.83
C VAL A 110 -4.66 5.29 -3.75
N LEU A 111 -3.96 6.37 -4.11
CA LEU A 111 -3.03 7.11 -3.24
C LEU A 111 -3.69 8.38 -2.68
N TYR A 112 -3.42 8.64 -1.39
CA TYR A 112 -3.76 9.88 -0.69
C TYR A 112 -2.58 10.35 0.17
N GLY A 113 -2.45 11.65 0.36
CA GLY A 113 -1.58 12.26 1.38
C GLY A 113 -0.14 12.52 0.95
N ALA A 114 0.22 12.29 -0.31
CA ALA A 114 1.54 12.66 -0.80
C ALA A 114 1.67 14.18 -0.99
N LYS A 115 2.69 14.79 -0.37
CA LYS A 115 3.05 16.19 -0.66
C LYS A 115 3.74 16.24 -2.03
N ASN A 116 3.05 16.78 -3.05
CA ASN A 116 3.51 16.81 -4.44
C ASN A 116 3.75 15.39 -5.02
N PRO A 117 2.69 14.62 -5.23
CA PRO A 117 2.81 13.26 -5.74
C PRO A 117 3.45 13.26 -7.13
N GLU A 118 4.42 12.40 -7.32
CA GLU A 118 5.00 12.12 -8.62
C GLU A 118 4.46 10.79 -9.17
N ARG A 119 4.57 10.61 -10.48
CA ARG A 119 4.16 9.33 -11.10
C ARG A 119 4.94 8.13 -10.57
N SER A 120 6.14 8.35 -10.06
CA SER A 120 6.96 7.35 -9.38
C SER A 120 6.34 6.81 -8.09
N ASP A 121 5.54 7.64 -7.40
CA ASP A 121 4.88 7.29 -6.14
C ASP A 121 3.60 6.48 -6.35
N ALA A 122 3.05 6.50 -7.57
CA ALA A 122 1.85 5.73 -7.89
C ALA A 122 2.12 4.23 -7.77
N GLN A 123 1.17 3.51 -7.18
CA GLN A 123 1.22 2.07 -6.98
C GLN A 123 0.10 1.37 -7.77
N PRO A 124 0.19 0.03 -8.03
CA PRO A 124 1.20 -0.92 -7.54
C PRO A 124 2.59 -0.71 -8.13
N LEU A 125 3.61 -0.89 -7.30
CA LEU A 125 5.00 -0.90 -7.76
C LEU A 125 5.32 -2.27 -8.34
N VAL A 126 5.74 -2.30 -9.60
CA VAL A 126 6.16 -3.55 -10.26
C VAL A 126 7.68 -3.57 -10.37
N VAL A 127 8.28 -4.59 -9.79
CA VAL A 127 9.73 -4.79 -9.78
C VAL A 127 10.11 -6.15 -10.35
N CYS A 128 11.16 -6.16 -11.17
CA CYS A 128 11.75 -7.38 -11.71
C CYS A 128 13.06 -7.67 -11.00
N HIS A 129 13.24 -8.90 -10.57
CA HIS A 129 14.46 -9.34 -9.91
C HIS A 129 14.85 -10.76 -10.34
N LEU A 130 16.02 -11.25 -9.90
CA LEU A 130 16.57 -12.53 -10.34
C LEU A 130 15.62 -13.73 -10.19
N LYS A 131 14.72 -13.73 -9.20
CA LYS A 131 13.79 -14.84 -8.95
C LYS A 131 12.38 -14.59 -9.50
N GLY A 132 12.17 -13.56 -10.33
CA GLY A 132 10.89 -13.26 -10.99
C GLY A 132 10.45 -11.81 -10.88
N THR A 133 9.18 -11.58 -11.16
CA THR A 133 8.53 -10.26 -11.08
C THR A 133 7.57 -10.23 -9.89
N MET A 134 7.47 -9.08 -9.26
CA MET A 134 6.56 -8.84 -8.14
C MET A 134 5.85 -7.50 -8.34
N ALA A 135 4.55 -7.47 -8.03
CA ALA A 135 3.77 -6.24 -7.89
C ALA A 135 3.41 -6.05 -6.41
N LEU A 136 3.59 -4.84 -5.89
CA LEU A 136 3.33 -4.46 -4.50
C LEU A 136 2.40 -3.26 -4.44
N ALA A 137 1.33 -3.36 -3.66
CA ALA A 137 0.54 -2.23 -3.19
C ALA A 137 0.60 -2.16 -1.65
N HIS A 138 0.84 -0.98 -1.14
CA HIS A 138 1.06 -0.71 0.28
C HIS A 138 0.18 0.45 0.76
N ASN A 139 -0.39 0.32 1.94
CA ASN A 139 -1.08 1.38 2.67
C ASN A 139 -0.57 1.41 4.11
N GLY A 140 -0.20 2.58 4.60
CA GLY A 140 0.36 2.81 5.92
C GLY A 140 1.71 3.52 5.88
N ALA A 141 2.47 3.42 6.97
CA ALA A 141 3.78 4.07 7.08
C ALA A 141 4.78 3.20 7.86
N LEU A 142 6.03 3.25 7.43
CA LEU A 142 7.16 2.70 8.16
C LEU A 142 7.77 3.77 9.07
N VAL A 143 7.95 3.46 10.35
CA VAL A 143 8.61 4.38 11.30
C VAL A 143 10.13 4.34 11.16
N ASN A 144 10.69 3.26 10.61
CA ASN A 144 12.12 3.10 10.36
C ASN A 144 12.50 3.16 8.86
N ALA A 145 11.69 3.85 8.05
CA ALA A 145 11.91 3.97 6.61
C ALA A 145 13.30 4.53 6.25
N LEU A 146 13.74 5.60 6.94
CA LEU A 146 15.04 6.22 6.69
C LEU A 146 16.20 5.29 7.00
N GLU A 147 16.16 4.57 8.12
CA GLU A 147 17.18 3.61 8.52
C GLU A 147 17.31 2.47 7.50
N LEU A 148 16.17 1.92 7.07
CA LEU A 148 16.15 0.87 6.05
C LEU A 148 16.68 1.36 4.70
N LYS A 149 16.32 2.59 4.31
CA LYS A 149 16.80 3.20 3.07
C LYS A 149 18.31 3.37 3.09
N GLU A 150 18.87 3.95 4.14
CA GLU A 150 20.32 4.12 4.30
C GLU A 150 21.06 2.77 4.26
N GLU A 151 20.55 1.76 4.97
CA GLU A 151 21.13 0.42 4.94
C GLU A 151 21.13 -0.19 3.53
N LEU A 152 20.04 0.00 2.79
CA LEU A 152 19.90 -0.50 1.41
C LEU A 152 20.83 0.26 0.44
N GLU A 153 20.93 1.59 0.55
CA GLU A 153 21.83 2.42 -0.27
C GLU A 153 23.30 2.04 -0.04
N LEU A 154 23.70 1.77 1.21
CA LEU A 154 25.04 1.26 1.52
C LEU A 154 25.35 -0.11 0.87
N LYS A 155 24.30 -0.88 0.56
CA LYS A 155 24.40 -2.15 -0.17
C LYS A 155 24.29 -1.99 -1.68
N GLY A 156 24.15 -0.76 -2.18
CA GLY A 156 24.08 -0.42 -3.58
C GLY A 156 22.67 -0.35 -4.17
N ALA A 157 21.62 -0.28 -3.35
CA ALA A 157 20.27 -0.03 -3.84
C ALA A 157 20.16 1.40 -4.39
N ILE A 158 19.41 1.56 -5.48
CA ILE A 158 19.11 2.85 -6.11
C ILE A 158 17.61 3.08 -5.99
N PHE A 159 17.23 4.21 -5.43
CA PHE A 159 15.84 4.60 -5.25
C PHE A 159 15.42 5.65 -6.29
N HIS A 160 14.18 5.53 -6.79
CA HIS A 160 13.59 6.43 -7.78
C HIS A 160 12.47 7.28 -7.17
N SER A 161 12.05 6.95 -5.95
CA SER A 161 11.03 7.67 -5.19
C SER A 161 11.40 7.72 -3.71
N ASN A 162 10.60 8.44 -2.93
CA ASN A 162 10.68 8.43 -1.48
C ASN A 162 9.54 7.61 -0.85
N SER A 163 8.89 6.76 -1.64
CA SER A 163 7.77 5.95 -1.21
C SER A 163 8.24 4.76 -0.35
N ASP A 164 7.57 4.53 0.77
CA ASP A 164 7.78 3.34 1.59
C ASP A 164 7.61 2.04 0.79
N ALA A 165 6.74 2.04 -0.25
CA ALA A 165 6.54 0.89 -1.11
C ALA A 165 7.83 0.47 -1.84
N GLU A 166 8.67 1.42 -2.24
CA GLU A 166 9.96 1.11 -2.87
C GLU A 166 10.96 0.53 -1.85
N ILE A 167 11.02 1.09 -0.64
CA ILE A 167 11.84 0.56 0.46
C ILE A 167 11.40 -0.88 0.79
N ILE A 168 10.10 -1.10 0.99
CA ILE A 168 9.51 -2.42 1.26
C ILE A 168 9.89 -3.41 0.16
N SER A 169 9.79 -3.00 -1.10
CA SER A 169 10.13 -3.87 -2.23
C SER A 169 11.59 -4.31 -2.20
N HIS A 170 12.51 -3.41 -1.89
CA HIS A 170 13.93 -3.73 -1.75
C HIS A 170 14.22 -4.66 -0.57
N VAL A 171 13.57 -4.44 0.59
CA VAL A 171 13.70 -5.33 1.76
C VAL A 171 13.22 -6.74 1.41
N ILE A 172 12.04 -6.87 0.80
CA ILE A 172 11.50 -8.17 0.39
C ILE A 172 12.39 -8.87 -0.64
N ILE A 173 12.91 -8.14 -1.63
CA ILE A 173 13.79 -8.69 -2.66
C ILE A 173 15.09 -9.22 -2.03
N ASN A 174 15.71 -8.48 -1.11
CA ASN A 174 16.92 -8.92 -0.43
C ASN A 174 16.69 -10.22 0.33
N GLU A 175 15.58 -10.31 1.08
CA GLU A 175 15.22 -11.55 1.77
C GLU A 175 14.89 -12.67 0.77
N ARG A 176 14.23 -12.34 -0.34
CA ARG A 176 13.88 -13.33 -1.36
C ARG A 176 15.10 -13.95 -2.04
N LEU A 177 16.20 -13.23 -2.17
CA LEU A 177 17.44 -13.77 -2.69
C LEU A 177 18.06 -14.82 -1.74
N ALA A 178 17.85 -14.67 -0.44
CA ALA A 178 18.36 -15.54 0.62
C ALA A 178 17.40 -16.68 1.01
N THR A 179 16.16 -16.68 0.51
CA THR A 179 15.12 -17.66 0.89
C THR A 179 14.63 -18.49 -0.29
N ASN A 180 13.94 -19.60 0.00
CA ASN A 180 13.42 -20.50 -1.01
C ASN A 180 11.97 -20.13 -1.45
N SER A 181 11.21 -19.45 -0.60
CA SER A 181 9.83 -19.05 -0.90
C SER A 181 9.61 -17.54 -0.73
N ILE A 182 8.58 -17.01 -1.37
CA ILE A 182 8.22 -15.60 -1.24
C ILE A 182 7.61 -15.34 0.15
N GLU A 183 6.90 -16.31 0.71
CA GLU A 183 6.31 -16.23 2.04
C GLU A 183 7.38 -16.08 3.12
N GLU A 184 8.41 -16.91 3.08
CA GLU A 184 9.55 -16.83 3.99
C GLU A 184 10.29 -15.49 3.85
N ALA A 185 10.40 -14.98 2.62
CA ALA A 185 11.01 -13.69 2.37
C ALA A 185 10.20 -12.53 2.99
N ILE A 186 8.88 -12.59 2.84
CA ILE A 186 7.98 -11.58 3.42
C ILE A 186 8.03 -11.65 4.95
N ASP A 187 7.98 -12.84 5.54
CA ASP A 187 8.06 -13.03 7.00
C ASP A 187 9.35 -12.41 7.56
N ARG A 188 10.51 -12.72 6.98
CA ARG A 188 11.79 -12.11 7.37
C ARG A 188 11.85 -10.60 7.11
N ALA A 189 11.19 -10.11 6.06
CA ALA A 189 11.10 -8.69 5.78
C ALA A 189 10.28 -7.97 6.85
N MET A 190 9.19 -8.57 7.29
CA MET A 190 8.33 -8.01 8.35
C MET A 190 9.07 -7.85 9.69
N ASP A 191 10.00 -8.75 10.02
CA ASP A 191 10.85 -8.64 11.22
C ASP A 191 11.74 -7.38 11.20
N LYS A 192 12.01 -6.82 10.02
CA LYS A 192 12.86 -5.64 9.82
C LYS A 192 12.06 -4.34 9.67
N MET A 193 10.82 -4.44 9.22
CA MET A 193 9.95 -3.31 8.95
C MET A 193 9.10 -2.97 10.17
N HIS A 194 9.27 -1.78 10.70
CA HIS A 194 8.53 -1.30 11.85
C HIS A 194 7.51 -0.25 11.42
N GLY A 195 6.27 -0.37 11.88
CA GLY A 195 5.20 0.58 11.54
C GLY A 195 3.82 -0.05 11.54
N ALA A 196 2.84 0.72 11.10
CA ALA A 196 1.47 0.25 10.88
C ALA A 196 1.19 0.27 9.38
N TYR A 197 1.03 -0.91 8.80
CA TYR A 197 0.83 -1.03 7.35
C TYR A 197 -0.01 -2.25 6.98
N SER A 198 -0.59 -2.16 5.78
CA SER A 198 -1.18 -3.29 5.07
C SER A 198 -0.59 -3.33 3.67
N MET A 199 -0.36 -4.50 3.13
CA MET A 199 0.14 -4.64 1.77
C MET A 199 -0.47 -5.84 1.05
N VAL A 200 -0.56 -5.72 -0.28
CA VAL A 200 -0.90 -6.82 -1.17
C VAL A 200 0.25 -7.01 -2.15
N ILE A 201 0.73 -8.22 -2.21
CA ILE A 201 1.87 -8.62 -3.04
C ILE A 201 1.39 -9.67 -4.03
N MET A 202 1.68 -9.44 -5.31
CA MET A 202 1.39 -10.39 -6.37
C MET A 202 2.68 -10.85 -7.04
N SER A 203 2.87 -12.15 -7.08
CA SER A 203 3.90 -12.82 -7.89
C SER A 203 3.23 -13.53 -9.08
N PRO A 204 4.00 -14.13 -10.02
CA PRO A 204 3.40 -14.89 -11.10
C PRO A 204 2.49 -16.05 -10.67
N GLN A 205 2.65 -16.58 -9.45
CA GLN A 205 1.87 -17.73 -8.98
C GLN A 205 1.01 -17.45 -7.75
N LYS A 206 1.21 -16.33 -7.05
CA LYS A 206 0.61 -16.10 -5.73
C LYS A 206 0.16 -14.67 -5.55
N LEU A 207 -0.97 -14.53 -4.86
CA LEU A 207 -1.45 -13.27 -4.29
C LEU A 207 -1.41 -13.40 -2.78
N ILE A 208 -0.71 -12.47 -2.11
CA ILE A 208 -0.43 -12.52 -0.67
C ILE A 208 -0.89 -11.19 -0.05
N ALA A 209 -1.69 -11.27 0.98
CA ALA A 209 -2.09 -10.12 1.79
C ALA A 209 -1.38 -10.18 3.14
N VAL A 210 -0.90 -9.04 3.61
CA VAL A 210 -0.13 -8.88 4.85
C VAL A 210 -0.67 -7.71 5.65
N ARG A 211 -0.74 -7.90 6.97
CA ARG A 211 -1.15 -6.86 7.91
C ARG A 211 -0.45 -7.04 9.26
#